data_1041c4258016325faffba14b72ade292
#
_entry.id   1041c4258016325faffba14b72ade292
#
_cell.length_a   1.000
_cell.length_b   1.000
_cell.length_c   1.000
_cell.angle_alpha   90.00
_cell.angle_beta   90.00
_cell.angle_gamma   90.00
#
_symmetry.space_group_name_H-M   'P 1'
#
loop_
_entity.id
_entity.type
_entity.pdbx_description
1 polymer ?
#
loop_
_entity_poly.entity_id
_entity_poly.type
_entity_poly.pdbx_seq_one_letter_code
_entity_poly.pdbx_strand_id
1 'polypeptide(L)'
;MPGFGLALVIIQKTFTHVYKNRRFMAKELHIAQGGKEEKYALLHKQIAAVVESEKDTISNMANVAAMIHHTFGFWWTGFYRVIDGELVLGPFQGPLACSRIAYGRGVCGTAWKEKRTQVVPDVELFPGHIACSSASKSEIVVPIIKDGEVTAVLDIDSEHLATFDNTDKQWLEKIVELL
;
A
#
# COMPACT_ATOMS: atom_id res chain seq x y z
N MET A 1 17.49 50.77 30.90
CA MET A 1 17.53 50.01 29.65
C MET A 1 16.64 48.75 29.76
N PRO A 2 15.45 48.73 29.13
CA PRO A 2 14.68 47.53 28.99
C PRO A 2 14.43 47.24 27.51
N GLY A 3 15.13 46.33 26.93
CA GLY A 3 14.95 46.02 25.47
C GLY A 3 15.35 44.62 25.01
N PHE A 4 16.05 43.82 25.82
CA PHE A 4 16.59 42.52 25.34
C PHE A 4 15.72 41.31 25.66
N GLY A 5 14.72 41.39 26.55
CA GLY A 5 13.90 40.26 26.96
C GLY A 5 12.78 39.91 25.97
N LEU A 6 12.25 40.90 25.26
CA LEU A 6 11.07 40.72 24.38
C LEU A 6 11.42 40.05 23.05
N ALA A 7 12.58 40.34 22.50
CA ALA A 7 13.04 39.76 21.23
C ALA A 7 13.34 38.26 21.34
N LEU A 8 13.89 37.82 22.47
CA LEU A 8 14.23 36.40 22.67
C LEU A 8 12.97 35.52 22.81
N VAL A 9 11.92 36.03 23.46
CA VAL A 9 10.63 35.31 23.64
C VAL A 9 9.88 35.19 22.32
N ILE A 10 9.95 36.19 21.45
CA ILE A 10 9.31 36.18 20.12
C ILE A 10 10.03 35.18 19.22
N ILE A 11 11.37 35.13 19.23
CA ILE A 11 12.16 34.19 18.44
C ILE A 11 11.90 32.75 18.88
N GLN A 12 11.82 32.47 20.18
CA GLN A 12 11.49 31.12 20.68
C GLN A 12 10.06 30.68 20.32
N LYS A 13 9.06 31.57 20.41
CA LYS A 13 7.68 31.25 20.02
C LYS A 13 7.55 31.02 18.52
N THR A 14 8.28 31.77 17.69
CA THR A 14 8.26 31.59 16.24
C THR A 14 8.95 30.28 15.82
N PHE A 15 10.08 29.92 16.47
CA PHE A 15 10.77 28.66 16.22
C PHE A 15 9.92 27.46 16.63
N THR A 16 9.24 27.52 17.78
CA THR A 16 8.38 26.41 18.24
C THR A 16 7.13 26.25 17.34
N HIS A 17 6.62 27.34 16.77
CA HIS A 17 5.47 27.29 15.85
C HIS A 17 5.87 26.76 14.47
N VAL A 18 7.05 27.08 13.95
CA VAL A 18 7.58 26.55 12.70
C VAL A 18 7.91 25.05 12.80
N TYR A 19 8.41 24.59 13.96
CA TYR A 19 8.67 23.15 14.18
C TYR A 19 7.39 22.34 14.38
N LYS A 20 6.33 22.92 14.99
CA LYS A 20 5.01 22.24 15.10
C LYS A 20 4.32 22.10 13.74
N ASN A 21 4.49 23.06 12.82
CA ASN A 21 3.89 22.99 11.48
C ASN A 21 4.63 22.08 10.49
N ARG A 22 5.88 21.67 10.75
CA ARG A 22 6.59 20.68 9.92
C ARG A 22 6.00 19.27 10.01
N ARG A 23 5.10 19.00 10.96
CA ARG A 23 4.43 17.71 11.12
C ARG A 23 3.32 17.45 10.09
N PHE A 24 2.93 18.46 9.31
CA PHE A 24 1.85 18.39 8.30
C PHE A 24 2.30 18.61 6.86
N MET A 25 3.60 18.68 6.58
CA MET A 25 4.05 18.69 5.19
C MET A 25 4.01 17.25 4.66
N ALA A 26 3.24 17.03 3.58
CA ALA A 26 3.27 15.78 2.85
C ALA A 26 4.73 15.45 2.54
N LYS A 27 5.20 14.29 2.98
CA LYS A 27 6.56 13.82 2.69
C LYS A 27 6.61 13.51 1.19
N GLU A 28 7.57 14.07 0.47
CA GLU A 28 7.81 13.70 -0.92
C GLU A 28 8.25 12.23 -1.00
N LEU A 29 7.70 11.49 -1.94
CA LEU A 29 8.10 10.12 -2.21
C LEU A 29 9.40 10.14 -3.03
N HIS A 30 10.43 9.51 -2.50
CA HIS A 30 11.70 9.32 -3.20
C HIS A 30 11.79 7.88 -3.76
N ILE A 31 12.16 7.76 -5.04
CA ILE A 31 12.31 6.48 -5.71
C ILE A 31 13.80 6.22 -5.95
N ALA A 32 14.30 5.07 -5.49
CA ALA A 32 15.68 4.66 -5.74
C ALA A 32 15.90 4.44 -7.24
N GLN A 33 17.10 4.82 -7.73
CA GLN A 33 17.49 4.65 -9.14
C GLN A 33 17.99 3.24 -9.46
N GLY A 34 18.10 2.37 -8.45
CA GLY A 34 18.58 1.00 -8.58
C GLY A 34 17.52 -0.01 -9.02
N GLY A 35 17.82 -1.29 -8.82
CA GLY A 35 16.93 -2.39 -9.15
C GLY A 35 15.70 -2.50 -8.23
N LYS A 36 14.94 -3.57 -8.43
CA LYS A 36 13.68 -3.82 -7.68
C LYS A 36 13.92 -3.86 -6.16
N GLU A 37 15.01 -4.51 -5.73
CA GLU A 37 15.38 -4.64 -4.32
C GLU A 37 15.63 -3.28 -3.65
N GLU A 38 16.42 -2.39 -4.26
CA GLU A 38 16.71 -1.07 -3.71
C GLU A 38 15.46 -0.18 -3.68
N LYS A 39 14.61 -0.28 -4.71
CA LYS A 39 13.32 0.44 -4.74
C LYS A 39 12.43 0.02 -3.57
N TYR A 40 12.27 -1.27 -3.33
CA TYR A 40 11.49 -1.77 -2.22
C TYR A 40 12.10 -1.41 -0.86
N ALA A 41 13.42 -1.52 -0.71
CA ALA A 41 14.09 -1.19 0.56
C ALA A 41 13.88 0.28 0.97
N LEU A 42 13.93 1.22 -0.01
CA LEU A 42 13.65 2.63 0.24
C LEU A 42 12.16 2.86 0.48
N LEU A 43 11.30 2.28 -0.34
CA LEU A 43 9.85 2.37 -0.24
C LEU A 43 9.35 1.92 1.14
N HIS A 44 9.79 0.75 1.62
CA HIS A 44 9.42 0.22 2.92
C HIS A 44 9.75 1.19 4.07
N LYS A 45 10.95 1.81 4.06
CA LYS A 45 11.33 2.81 5.07
C LYS A 45 10.42 4.04 5.04
N GLN A 46 10.02 4.48 3.85
CA GLN A 46 9.15 5.63 3.71
C GLN A 46 7.70 5.31 4.13
N ILE A 47 7.19 4.12 3.78
CA ILE A 47 5.89 3.62 4.23
C ILE A 47 5.87 3.53 5.76
N ALA A 48 6.86 2.90 6.39
CA ALA A 48 6.94 2.81 7.84
C ALA A 48 6.83 4.19 8.52
N ALA A 49 7.53 5.21 7.99
CA ALA A 49 7.49 6.57 8.51
C ALA A 49 6.13 7.29 8.30
N VAL A 50 5.36 6.90 7.27
CA VAL A 50 4.01 7.43 7.02
C VAL A 50 3.01 6.78 7.98
N VAL A 51 3.01 5.45 8.06
CA VAL A 51 2.08 4.65 8.87
C VAL A 51 2.28 4.90 10.38
N GLU A 52 3.53 5.07 10.85
CA GLU A 52 3.82 5.36 12.27
C GLU A 52 3.10 6.62 12.77
N SER A 53 2.88 7.59 11.91
CA SER A 53 2.27 8.88 12.27
C SER A 53 0.74 8.93 12.21
N GLU A 54 0.10 7.90 11.61
CA GLU A 54 -1.33 7.83 11.37
C GLU A 54 -1.91 6.52 11.92
N LYS A 55 -3.08 6.61 12.57
CA LYS A 55 -3.78 5.45 13.15
C LYS A 55 -4.98 4.98 12.32
N ASP A 56 -5.47 5.82 11.41
CA ASP A 56 -6.57 5.44 10.53
C ASP A 56 -6.08 4.50 9.44
N THR A 57 -6.59 3.27 9.47
CA THR A 57 -6.19 2.22 8.55
C THR A 57 -6.52 2.55 7.10
N ILE A 58 -7.64 3.25 6.83
CA ILE A 58 -8.03 3.63 5.46
C ILE A 58 -7.08 4.69 4.90
N SER A 59 -6.71 5.68 5.72
CA SER A 59 -5.70 6.68 5.37
C SER A 59 -4.36 6.02 5.05
N ASN A 60 -3.92 5.06 5.88
CA ASN A 60 -2.69 4.32 5.65
C ASN A 60 -2.74 3.50 4.36
N MET A 61 -3.83 2.74 4.12
CA MET A 61 -4.03 1.99 2.87
C MET A 61 -4.00 2.91 1.65
N ALA A 62 -4.60 4.09 1.71
CA ALA A 62 -4.61 5.05 0.60
C ALA A 62 -3.20 5.53 0.25
N ASN A 63 -2.41 5.90 1.28
CA ASN A 63 -1.02 6.32 1.08
C ASN A 63 -0.14 5.17 0.58
N VAL A 64 -0.28 3.97 1.14
CA VAL A 64 0.50 2.79 0.74
C VAL A 64 0.20 2.40 -0.70
N ALA A 65 -1.08 2.37 -1.12
CA ALA A 65 -1.46 2.11 -2.51
C ALA A 65 -0.82 3.13 -3.47
N ALA A 66 -0.90 4.42 -3.14
CA ALA A 66 -0.29 5.47 -3.94
C ALA A 66 1.24 5.36 -4.02
N MET A 67 1.91 5.07 -2.90
CA MET A 67 3.37 4.96 -2.84
C MET A 67 3.89 3.76 -3.65
N ILE A 68 3.23 2.60 -3.57
CA ILE A 68 3.58 1.41 -4.37
C ILE A 68 3.35 1.71 -5.85
N HIS A 69 2.16 2.20 -6.20
CA HIS A 69 1.79 2.51 -7.58
C HIS A 69 2.77 3.49 -8.24
N HIS A 70 3.12 4.59 -7.57
CA HIS A 70 4.08 5.57 -8.07
C HIS A 70 5.51 5.02 -8.18
N THR A 71 5.91 4.11 -7.29
CA THR A 71 7.28 3.56 -7.28
C THR A 71 7.52 2.62 -8.46
N PHE A 72 6.53 1.81 -8.82
CA PHE A 72 6.70 0.73 -9.80
C PHE A 72 5.92 0.95 -11.09
N GLY A 73 4.90 1.81 -11.11
CA GLY A 73 4.06 2.05 -12.28
C GLY A 73 3.18 0.85 -12.65
N PHE A 74 2.73 0.09 -11.67
CA PHE A 74 1.82 -1.03 -11.89
C PHE A 74 0.49 -0.56 -12.47
N TRP A 75 -0.20 -1.43 -13.21
CA TRP A 75 -1.49 -1.13 -13.82
C TRP A 75 -2.57 -0.78 -12.80
N TRP A 76 -2.65 -1.59 -11.75
CA TRP A 76 -3.55 -1.39 -10.63
C TRP A 76 -2.87 -1.74 -9.31
N THR A 77 -3.18 -1.00 -8.26
CA THR A 77 -2.66 -1.24 -6.91
C THR A 77 -3.69 -0.80 -5.89
N GLY A 78 -4.18 -1.71 -5.06
CA GLY A 78 -5.20 -1.34 -4.10
C GLY A 78 -5.46 -2.39 -3.04
N PHE A 79 -6.47 -2.11 -2.24
CA PHE A 79 -6.86 -2.97 -1.13
C PHE A 79 -8.32 -3.39 -1.25
N TYR A 80 -8.57 -4.64 -0.91
CA TYR A 80 -9.91 -5.13 -0.60
C TYR A 80 -9.98 -5.48 0.88
N ARG A 81 -11.02 -5.02 1.59
CA ARG A 81 -11.21 -5.24 3.03
C ARG A 81 -12.29 -6.28 3.26
N VAL A 82 -12.09 -7.16 4.24
CA VAL A 82 -13.12 -8.11 4.66
C VAL A 82 -14.20 -7.36 5.44
N ILE A 83 -15.41 -7.30 4.88
CA ILE A 83 -16.58 -6.66 5.48
C ILE A 83 -17.78 -7.56 5.23
N ASP A 84 -18.48 -7.96 6.29
CA ASP A 84 -19.71 -8.77 6.25
C ASP A 84 -19.57 -10.06 5.41
N GLY A 85 -18.38 -10.70 5.47
CA GLY A 85 -18.11 -11.97 4.78
C GLY A 85 -17.77 -11.83 3.30
N GLU A 86 -17.48 -10.64 2.82
CA GLU A 86 -17.00 -10.36 1.45
C GLU A 86 -15.76 -9.49 1.47
N LEU A 87 -14.96 -9.55 0.42
CA LEU A 87 -13.94 -8.55 0.12
C LEU A 87 -14.61 -7.34 -0.54
N VAL A 88 -14.51 -6.19 0.10
CA VAL A 88 -15.08 -4.92 -0.36
C VAL A 88 -13.96 -3.98 -0.77
N LEU A 89 -14.08 -3.38 -1.95
CA LEU A 89 -13.11 -2.44 -2.50
C LEU A 89 -12.78 -1.34 -1.50
N GLY A 90 -11.50 -1.17 -1.25
CA GLY A 90 -10.90 -0.13 -0.41
C GLY A 90 -10.16 0.93 -1.23
N PRO A 91 -9.19 1.61 -0.64
CA PRO A 91 -8.35 2.57 -1.37
C PRO A 91 -7.53 1.91 -2.47
N PHE A 92 -7.46 2.54 -3.64
CA PHE A 92 -6.70 2.03 -4.79
C PHE A 92 -6.21 3.14 -5.72
N GLN A 93 -5.30 2.77 -6.61
CA GLN A 93 -4.78 3.54 -7.74
C GLN A 93 -4.95 2.70 -9.02
N GLY A 94 -5.46 3.30 -10.09
CA GLY A 94 -5.70 2.63 -11.37
C GLY A 94 -7.14 2.78 -11.86
N PRO A 95 -7.54 2.02 -12.90
CA PRO A 95 -8.89 2.04 -13.44
C PRO A 95 -9.92 1.44 -12.48
N LEU A 96 -11.20 1.52 -12.85
CA LEU A 96 -12.30 0.94 -12.06
C LEU A 96 -12.11 -0.55 -11.84
N ALA A 97 -12.52 -1.02 -10.67
CA ALA A 97 -12.38 -2.40 -10.22
C ALA A 97 -13.72 -2.96 -9.72
N CYS A 98 -13.76 -4.29 -9.49
CA CYS A 98 -14.91 -4.95 -8.89
C CYS A 98 -15.19 -4.40 -7.49
N SER A 99 -16.43 -4.04 -7.19
CA SER A 99 -16.77 -3.47 -5.86
C SER A 99 -16.75 -4.52 -4.74
N ARG A 100 -17.03 -5.81 -5.08
CA ARG A 100 -17.09 -6.93 -4.13
C ARG A 100 -16.57 -8.21 -4.74
N ILE A 101 -15.88 -9.01 -3.94
CA ILE A 101 -15.35 -10.33 -4.31
C ILE A 101 -15.73 -11.32 -3.20
N ALA A 102 -16.34 -12.44 -3.59
CA ALA A 102 -16.74 -13.46 -2.65
C ALA A 102 -15.55 -14.29 -2.14
N TYR A 103 -15.69 -14.87 -0.96
CA TYR A 103 -14.70 -15.77 -0.35
C TYR A 103 -14.30 -16.93 -1.28
N GLY A 104 -13.01 -17.12 -1.50
CA GLY A 104 -12.46 -18.17 -2.34
C GLY A 104 -12.67 -17.96 -3.84
N ARG A 105 -13.10 -16.77 -4.30
CA ARG A 105 -13.31 -16.46 -5.72
C ARG A 105 -12.19 -15.57 -6.28
N GLY A 106 -11.73 -15.91 -7.46
CA GLY A 106 -10.60 -15.22 -8.09
C GLY A 106 -9.32 -15.30 -7.28
N VAL A 107 -8.32 -14.51 -7.62
CA VAL A 107 -7.02 -14.52 -6.93
C VAL A 107 -7.15 -13.91 -5.53
N CYS A 108 -7.83 -12.77 -5.40
CA CYS A 108 -8.08 -12.09 -4.13
C CYS A 108 -8.83 -12.98 -3.12
N GLY A 109 -9.93 -13.60 -3.55
CA GLY A 109 -10.70 -14.50 -2.69
C GLY A 109 -9.94 -15.77 -2.32
N THR A 110 -9.07 -16.25 -3.20
CA THR A 110 -8.18 -17.38 -2.95
C THR A 110 -7.10 -17.02 -1.93
N ALA A 111 -6.45 -15.85 -2.06
CA ALA A 111 -5.48 -15.37 -1.08
C ALA A 111 -6.09 -15.24 0.32
N TRP A 112 -7.33 -14.74 0.40
CA TRP A 112 -8.09 -14.68 1.64
C TRP A 112 -8.34 -16.07 2.22
N LYS A 113 -8.86 -17.02 1.41
CA LYS A 113 -9.19 -18.38 1.85
C LYS A 113 -7.97 -19.15 2.34
N GLU A 114 -6.87 -19.05 1.60
CA GLU A 114 -5.65 -19.80 1.88
C GLU A 114 -4.72 -19.10 2.89
N LYS A 115 -5.03 -17.87 3.26
CA LYS A 115 -4.23 -17.03 4.17
C LYS A 115 -2.76 -16.94 3.75
N ARG A 116 -2.51 -16.90 2.44
CA ARG A 116 -1.15 -16.81 1.88
C ARG A 116 -1.11 -15.99 0.59
N THR A 117 0.04 -15.42 0.32
CA THR A 117 0.31 -14.67 -0.91
C THR A 117 0.12 -15.55 -2.14
N GLN A 118 -0.63 -15.03 -3.12
CA GLN A 118 -0.78 -15.60 -4.44
C GLN A 118 0.09 -14.80 -5.43
N VAL A 119 0.99 -15.48 -6.15
CA VAL A 119 1.77 -14.89 -7.25
C VAL A 119 1.32 -15.57 -8.53
N VAL A 120 0.66 -14.83 -9.41
CA VAL A 120 0.00 -15.36 -10.61
C VAL A 120 0.71 -14.79 -11.84
N PRO A 121 1.54 -15.59 -12.53
CA PRO A 121 2.28 -15.13 -13.71
C PRO A 121 1.40 -14.90 -14.93
N ASP A 122 0.25 -15.58 -15.01
CA ASP A 122 -0.75 -15.44 -16.06
C ASP A 122 -2.14 -15.64 -15.47
N VAL A 123 -2.91 -14.57 -15.41
CA VAL A 123 -4.26 -14.57 -14.81
C VAL A 123 -5.25 -15.41 -15.61
N GLU A 124 -5.04 -15.58 -16.92
CA GLU A 124 -5.91 -16.41 -17.76
C GLU A 124 -5.79 -17.91 -17.42
N LEU A 125 -4.66 -18.31 -16.85
CA LEU A 125 -4.40 -19.68 -16.41
C LEU A 125 -4.83 -19.94 -14.95
N PHE A 126 -5.22 -18.89 -14.21
CA PHE A 126 -5.63 -19.07 -12.80
C PHE A 126 -7.05 -19.63 -12.68
N PRO A 127 -7.25 -20.78 -12.00
CA PRO A 127 -8.56 -21.40 -11.88
C PRO A 127 -9.59 -20.48 -11.22
N GLY A 128 -10.67 -20.18 -11.92
CA GLY A 128 -11.75 -19.33 -11.40
C GLY A 128 -11.41 -17.84 -11.35
N HIS A 129 -10.42 -17.40 -12.14
CA HIS A 129 -10.10 -15.99 -12.30
C HIS A 129 -11.33 -15.14 -12.61
N ILE A 130 -11.42 -13.97 -12.00
CA ILE A 130 -12.46 -12.97 -12.25
C ILE A 130 -11.80 -11.80 -12.96
N ALA A 131 -12.07 -11.66 -14.26
CA ALA A 131 -11.55 -10.55 -15.04
C ALA A 131 -12.27 -9.24 -14.67
N CYS A 132 -11.78 -8.52 -13.66
CA CYS A 132 -12.23 -7.14 -13.37
C CYS A 132 -11.71 -6.15 -14.43
N SER A 133 -10.62 -6.48 -15.12
CA SER A 133 -10.06 -5.76 -16.26
C SER A 133 -9.49 -6.75 -17.28
N SER A 134 -9.76 -6.52 -18.57
CA SER A 134 -9.12 -7.31 -19.66
C SER A 134 -7.64 -6.96 -19.87
N ALA A 135 -7.15 -5.89 -19.28
CA ALA A 135 -5.76 -5.45 -19.41
C ALA A 135 -4.81 -6.15 -18.43
N SER A 136 -5.31 -6.68 -17.30
CA SER A 136 -4.50 -7.43 -16.34
C SER A 136 -4.00 -8.72 -16.97
N LYS A 137 -2.69 -8.97 -16.88
CA LYS A 137 -2.01 -10.18 -17.38
C LYS A 137 -1.34 -10.99 -16.29
N SER A 138 -0.81 -10.34 -15.26
CA SER A 138 -0.28 -11.01 -14.07
C SER A 138 -0.71 -10.25 -12.82
N GLU A 139 -0.78 -10.95 -11.69
CA GLU A 139 -1.33 -10.44 -10.45
C GLU A 139 -0.56 -10.97 -9.24
N ILE A 140 -0.42 -10.14 -8.21
CA ILE A 140 0.05 -10.58 -6.89
C ILE A 140 -0.92 -10.09 -5.83
N VAL A 141 -1.39 -11.01 -4.99
CA VAL A 141 -2.29 -10.69 -3.87
C VAL A 141 -1.66 -11.12 -2.56
N VAL A 142 -1.55 -10.17 -1.62
CA VAL A 142 -0.94 -10.38 -0.29
C VAL A 142 -1.99 -10.18 0.80
N PRO A 143 -2.32 -11.21 1.60
CA PRO A 143 -3.28 -11.07 2.70
C PRO A 143 -2.70 -10.27 3.87
N ILE A 144 -3.52 -9.40 4.46
CA ILE A 144 -3.24 -8.72 5.72
C ILE A 144 -3.90 -9.53 6.84
N ILE A 145 -3.08 -10.10 7.70
CA ILE A 145 -3.53 -11.02 8.75
C ILE A 145 -3.37 -10.35 10.12
N LYS A 146 -4.47 -10.27 10.88
CA LYS A 146 -4.48 -9.79 12.27
C LYS A 146 -5.16 -10.84 13.15
N ASP A 147 -4.52 -11.21 14.24
CA ASP A 147 -5.02 -12.21 15.19
C ASP A 147 -5.40 -13.55 14.51
N GLY A 148 -4.64 -13.97 13.49
CA GLY A 148 -4.83 -15.19 12.73
C GLY A 148 -5.92 -15.14 11.66
N GLU A 149 -6.62 -14.01 11.49
CA GLU A 149 -7.65 -13.81 10.48
C GLU A 149 -7.24 -12.76 9.44
N VAL A 150 -7.64 -12.99 8.18
CA VAL A 150 -7.44 -12.01 7.11
C VAL A 150 -8.46 -10.88 7.28
N THR A 151 -7.96 -9.67 7.41
CA THR A 151 -8.79 -8.44 7.53
C THR A 151 -8.91 -7.67 6.22
N ALA A 152 -7.90 -7.84 5.34
CA ALA A 152 -7.86 -7.25 4.01
C ALA A 152 -6.87 -8.01 3.13
N VAL A 153 -6.85 -7.67 1.84
CA VAL A 153 -5.79 -8.09 0.91
C VAL A 153 -5.24 -6.85 0.20
N LEU A 154 -3.93 -6.83 -0.04
CA LEU A 154 -3.29 -5.94 -1.01
C LEU A 154 -3.27 -6.68 -2.34
N ASP A 155 -3.82 -6.04 -3.36
CA ASP A 155 -3.94 -6.57 -4.71
C ASP A 155 -3.19 -5.67 -5.69
N ILE A 156 -2.38 -6.27 -6.57
CA ILE A 156 -1.58 -5.54 -7.56
C ILE A 156 -1.61 -6.27 -8.89
N ASP A 157 -2.06 -5.56 -9.93
CA ASP A 157 -2.13 -6.05 -11.31
C ASP A 157 -1.08 -5.42 -12.21
N SER A 158 -0.67 -6.18 -13.22
CA SER A 158 0.19 -5.72 -14.30
C SER A 158 -0.37 -6.09 -15.67
N GLU A 159 -0.16 -5.20 -16.67
CA GLU A 159 -0.47 -5.45 -18.08
C GLU A 159 0.54 -6.42 -18.75
N HIS A 160 1.56 -6.86 -18.03
CA HIS A 160 2.59 -7.76 -18.53
C HIS A 160 2.53 -9.10 -17.82
N LEU A 161 2.81 -10.18 -18.55
CA LEU A 161 2.95 -11.52 -17.97
C LEU A 161 4.16 -11.57 -17.04
N ALA A 162 4.06 -12.40 -16.00
CA ALA A 162 5.16 -12.74 -15.08
C ALA A 162 5.91 -11.51 -14.51
N THR A 163 5.18 -10.42 -14.24
CA THR A 163 5.76 -9.19 -13.66
C THR A 163 6.28 -9.42 -12.25
N PHE A 164 5.57 -10.22 -11.48
CA PHE A 164 5.82 -10.43 -10.05
C PHE A 164 6.67 -11.67 -9.81
N ASP A 165 7.67 -11.53 -8.93
CA ASP A 165 8.60 -12.58 -8.55
C ASP A 165 8.70 -12.71 -7.01
N ASN A 166 9.65 -13.52 -6.54
CA ASN A 166 9.85 -13.72 -5.11
C ASN A 166 10.31 -12.46 -4.36
N THR A 167 10.99 -11.51 -5.05
CA THR A 167 11.37 -10.22 -4.46
C THR A 167 10.13 -9.39 -4.13
N ASP A 168 9.17 -9.31 -5.08
CA ASP A 168 7.90 -8.62 -4.84
C ASP A 168 7.15 -9.23 -3.66
N LYS A 169 7.02 -10.56 -3.68
CA LYS A 169 6.34 -11.30 -2.60
C LYS A 169 6.94 -10.96 -1.23
N GLN A 170 8.25 -11.09 -1.08
CA GLN A 170 8.92 -10.88 0.21
C GLN A 170 8.78 -9.44 0.73
N TRP A 171 8.89 -8.46 -0.16
CA TRP A 171 8.80 -7.08 0.24
C TRP A 171 7.36 -6.61 0.47
N LEU A 172 6.41 -7.06 -0.33
CA LEU A 172 5.00 -6.72 -0.14
C LEU A 172 4.45 -7.36 1.14
N GLU A 173 4.88 -8.59 1.49
CA GLU A 173 4.57 -9.21 2.78
C GLU A 173 5.07 -8.34 3.96
N LYS A 174 6.31 -7.84 3.90
CA LYS A 174 6.84 -6.90 4.93
C LYS A 174 6.10 -5.56 4.96
N ILE A 175 5.65 -5.08 3.81
CA ILE A 175 4.89 -3.81 3.73
C ILE A 175 3.52 -3.95 4.40
N VAL A 176 2.80 -5.02 4.15
CA VAL A 176 1.47 -5.20 4.74
C VAL A 176 1.51 -5.47 6.24
N GLU A 177 2.63 -5.96 6.79
CA GLU A 177 2.87 -6.08 8.23
C GLU A 177 2.88 -4.73 8.96
N LEU A 178 3.09 -3.63 8.25
CA LEU A 178 3.07 -2.28 8.81
C LEU A 178 1.64 -1.74 9.01
N LEU A 179 0.63 -2.37 8.40
CA LEU A 179 -0.78 -1.95 8.40
C LEU A 179 -1.60 -2.67 9.47
#